data_a97470a8fd7daef796a45af5b8db27b2
#
_entry.id   a97470a8fd7daef796a45af5b8db27b2
#
_cell.length_a   1.000
_cell.length_b   1.000
_cell.length_c   1.000
_cell.angle_alpha   90.00
_cell.angle_beta   90.00
_cell.angle_gamma   90.00
#
_symmetry.space_group_name_H-M   'P 1'
#
loop_
_entity.id
_entity.type
_entity.pdbx_description
1 polymer ?
#
loop_
_entity_poly.entity_id
_entity_poly.type
_entity_poly.pdbx_seq_one_letter_code
_entity_poly.pdbx_strand_id
1 'polypeptide(L)'
;MKEYQQSAKYYDRLLAPFIRPIRYKVLKVVKKYHYKTILDVCCGTGDQLKLLKKHGFAGEGIDLSEAMLAVAEKGKEKVSCFLEDATQMHYSDAKFDLVMTAFALHEKNHATAQKIVEEMLRVTAEGGDILIVDYELSEKTSLLSKMAIYFIEWLAGKEHYRNFKSYIKKGGLPELLSATPLKEVERYYFGQHGIVVLLLRKEGR
;
A
#
# COMPACT_ATOMS: atom_id res chain seq x y z
N MET A 1 -14.80 14.19 -6.33
CA MET A 1 -14.15 13.07 -7.05
C MET A 1 -13.41 13.46 -8.34
N LYS A 2 -13.96 14.36 -9.20
CA LYS A 2 -13.28 14.74 -10.47
C LYS A 2 -11.98 15.57 -10.29
N GLU A 3 -11.87 16.40 -9.27
CA GLU A 3 -10.66 17.21 -9.01
C GLU A 3 -9.47 16.37 -8.54
N TYR A 4 -9.71 15.31 -7.77
CA TYR A 4 -8.68 14.36 -7.33
C TYR A 4 -8.05 13.61 -8.51
N GLN A 5 -8.84 13.30 -9.54
CA GLN A 5 -8.38 12.55 -10.72
C GLN A 5 -7.40 13.30 -11.62
N GLN A 6 -7.47 14.64 -11.68
CA GLN A 6 -6.53 15.45 -12.47
C GLN A 6 -5.25 15.77 -11.68
N SER A 7 -5.37 16.02 -10.40
CA SER A 7 -4.21 16.29 -9.53
C SER A 7 -3.34 15.04 -9.29
N ALA A 8 -3.94 13.86 -9.17
CA ALA A 8 -3.22 12.61 -8.94
C ALA A 8 -2.13 12.31 -10.00
N LYS A 9 -2.39 12.56 -11.28
CA LYS A 9 -1.40 12.34 -12.35
C LYS A 9 -0.15 13.23 -12.25
N TYR A 10 -0.34 14.49 -11.86
CA TYR A 10 0.79 15.42 -11.67
C TYR A 10 1.54 15.11 -10.38
N TYR A 11 0.81 14.68 -9.37
CA TYR A 11 1.31 14.33 -8.05
C TYR A 11 2.20 13.08 -8.10
N ASP A 12 1.74 12.00 -8.74
CA ASP A 12 2.53 10.78 -8.96
C ASP A 12 3.84 11.06 -9.69
N ARG A 13 3.81 11.95 -10.68
CA ARG A 13 5.00 12.30 -11.46
C ARG A 13 6.01 13.12 -10.65
N LEU A 14 5.54 13.99 -9.77
CA LEU A 14 6.39 14.79 -8.89
C LEU A 14 7.01 13.96 -7.77
N LEU A 15 6.24 13.01 -7.22
CA LEU A 15 6.69 12.13 -6.14
C LEU A 15 7.45 10.90 -6.64
N ALA A 16 7.40 10.59 -7.94
CA ALA A 16 8.03 9.41 -8.53
C ALA A 16 9.51 9.22 -8.14
N PRO A 17 10.38 10.26 -8.09
CA PRO A 17 11.77 10.10 -7.65
C PRO A 17 11.90 9.61 -6.21
N PHE A 18 10.99 10.02 -5.32
CA PHE A 18 10.99 9.66 -3.90
C PHE A 18 10.36 8.28 -3.67
N ILE A 19 9.35 7.91 -4.46
CA ILE A 19 8.65 6.62 -4.37
C ILE A 19 9.45 5.50 -5.05
N ARG A 20 10.23 5.82 -6.08
CA ARG A 20 11.00 4.81 -6.83
C ARG A 20 11.93 3.94 -5.95
N PRO A 21 12.73 4.45 -5.02
CA PRO A 21 13.54 3.62 -4.12
C PRO A 21 12.70 2.65 -3.29
N ILE A 22 11.50 3.07 -2.87
CA ILE A 22 10.56 2.27 -2.09
C ILE A 22 10.03 1.11 -2.95
N ARG A 23 9.57 1.40 -4.17
CA ARG A 23 9.12 0.37 -5.13
C ARG A 23 10.20 -0.68 -5.43
N TYR A 24 11.46 -0.25 -5.57
CA TYR A 24 12.58 -1.19 -5.74
C TYR A 24 12.89 -1.99 -4.47
N LYS A 25 12.62 -1.45 -3.28
CA LYS A 25 12.72 -2.23 -2.04
C LYS A 25 11.65 -3.33 -2.02
N VAL A 26 10.40 -3.02 -2.35
CA VAL A 26 9.32 -4.01 -2.51
C VAL A 26 9.73 -5.11 -3.50
N LEU A 27 10.25 -4.73 -4.68
CA LEU A 27 10.77 -5.70 -5.65
C LEU A 27 11.88 -6.60 -5.05
N LYS A 28 12.80 -6.03 -4.25
CA LYS A 28 13.86 -6.81 -3.60
C LYS A 28 13.29 -7.81 -2.60
N VAL A 29 12.27 -7.43 -1.84
CA VAL A 29 11.55 -8.33 -0.93
C VAL A 29 10.88 -9.45 -1.73
N VAL A 30 10.13 -9.11 -2.79
CA VAL A 30 9.46 -10.11 -3.65
C VAL A 30 10.47 -11.10 -4.23
N LYS A 31 11.63 -10.62 -4.71
CA LYS A 31 12.71 -11.48 -5.21
C LYS A 31 13.29 -12.40 -4.13
N LYS A 32 13.45 -11.91 -2.91
CA LYS A 32 14.04 -12.66 -1.79
C LYS A 32 13.18 -13.86 -1.39
N TYR A 33 11.86 -13.68 -1.35
CA TYR A 33 10.92 -14.69 -0.87
C TYR A 33 10.27 -15.51 -1.99
N HIS A 34 10.48 -15.16 -3.27
CA HIS A 34 10.00 -15.91 -4.44
C HIS A 34 8.48 -16.15 -4.47
N TYR A 35 7.68 -15.15 -4.11
CA TYR A 35 6.21 -15.26 -4.13
C TYR A 35 5.70 -15.59 -5.54
N LYS A 36 4.67 -16.46 -5.61
CA LYS A 36 4.05 -16.93 -6.86
C LYS A 36 2.75 -16.25 -7.15
N THR A 37 1.94 -16.00 -6.10
CA THR A 37 0.63 -15.37 -6.19
C THR A 37 0.65 -14.06 -5.39
N ILE A 38 0.51 -12.94 -6.09
CA ILE A 38 0.64 -11.59 -5.51
C ILE A 38 -0.64 -10.82 -5.75
N LEU A 39 -1.19 -10.22 -4.69
CA LEU A 39 -2.28 -9.24 -4.76
C LEU A 39 -1.79 -7.87 -4.29
N ASP A 40 -2.06 -6.83 -5.09
CA ASP A 40 -1.84 -5.43 -4.74
C ASP A 40 -3.19 -4.75 -4.44
N VAL A 41 -3.43 -4.47 -3.18
CA VAL A 41 -4.69 -3.90 -2.66
C VAL A 41 -4.61 -2.39 -2.69
N CYS A 42 -5.60 -1.72 -3.28
CA CYS A 42 -5.57 -0.30 -3.60
C CYS A 42 -4.40 0.05 -4.55
N CYS A 43 -4.29 -0.71 -5.64
CA CYS A 43 -3.13 -0.71 -6.53
C CYS A 43 -2.96 0.58 -7.36
N GLY A 44 -3.97 1.44 -7.42
CA GLY A 44 -3.96 2.68 -8.18
C GLY A 44 -3.64 2.47 -9.66
N THR A 45 -2.58 3.11 -10.14
CA THR A 45 -2.09 3.00 -11.53
C THR A 45 -1.36 1.70 -11.85
N GLY A 46 -1.27 0.77 -10.90
CA GLY A 46 -0.60 -0.52 -11.06
C GLY A 46 0.92 -0.46 -11.21
N ASP A 47 1.53 0.68 -10.88
CA ASP A 47 2.97 0.89 -11.15
C ASP A 47 3.87 -0.10 -10.39
N GLN A 48 3.47 -0.54 -9.18
CA GLN A 48 4.21 -1.57 -8.45
C GLN A 48 4.10 -2.92 -9.17
N LEU A 49 2.91 -3.30 -9.61
CA LEU A 49 2.68 -4.53 -10.39
C LEU A 49 3.42 -4.51 -11.73
N LYS A 50 3.43 -3.35 -12.44
CA LYS A 50 4.20 -3.17 -13.68
C LYS A 50 5.70 -3.39 -13.45
N LEU A 51 6.22 -2.87 -12.34
CA LEU A 51 7.62 -3.09 -11.96
C LEU A 51 7.89 -4.57 -11.66
N LEU A 52 7.00 -5.24 -10.93
CA LEU A 52 7.12 -6.67 -10.64
C LEU A 52 7.07 -7.50 -11.91
N LYS A 53 6.10 -7.23 -12.81
CA LYS A 53 5.95 -7.92 -14.11
C LYS A 53 7.19 -7.79 -14.98
N LYS A 54 7.78 -6.61 -15.06
CA LYS A 54 9.05 -6.38 -15.78
C LYS A 54 10.20 -7.26 -15.28
N HIS A 55 10.12 -7.74 -14.05
CA HIS A 55 11.12 -8.60 -13.42
C HIS A 55 10.67 -10.06 -13.29
N GLY A 56 9.63 -10.46 -14.03
CA GLY A 56 9.19 -11.85 -14.14
C GLY A 56 8.22 -12.30 -13.04
N PHE A 57 7.65 -11.39 -12.26
CA PHE A 57 6.63 -11.72 -11.25
C PHE A 57 5.23 -11.38 -11.75
N ALA A 58 4.32 -12.34 -11.61
CA ALA A 58 2.89 -12.12 -11.90
C ALA A 58 2.17 -11.66 -10.62
N GLY A 59 1.18 -10.79 -10.80
CA GLY A 59 0.31 -10.32 -9.72
C GLY A 59 -0.96 -9.71 -10.28
N GLU A 60 -1.97 -9.64 -9.44
CA GLU A 60 -3.25 -8.96 -9.69
C GLU A 60 -3.36 -7.73 -8.77
N GLY A 61 -4.16 -6.76 -9.18
CA GLY A 61 -4.44 -5.57 -8.37
C GLY A 61 -5.92 -5.29 -8.26
N ILE A 62 -6.33 -4.64 -7.20
CA ILE A 62 -7.69 -4.12 -7.02
C ILE A 62 -7.64 -2.64 -6.62
N ASP A 63 -8.60 -1.87 -7.14
CA ASP A 63 -8.79 -0.47 -6.78
C ASP A 63 -10.24 -0.05 -7.02
N LEU A 64 -10.74 0.93 -6.27
CA LEU A 64 -12.09 1.51 -6.47
C LEU A 64 -12.13 2.60 -7.53
N SER A 65 -10.99 3.05 -8.04
CA SER A 65 -10.89 4.15 -9.01
C SER A 65 -10.78 3.64 -10.44
N GLU A 66 -11.89 3.64 -11.18
CA GLU A 66 -11.88 3.33 -12.63
C GLU A 66 -10.83 4.16 -13.40
N ALA A 67 -10.63 5.41 -13.01
CA ALA A 67 -9.66 6.28 -13.66
C ALA A 67 -8.21 5.85 -13.44
N MET A 68 -7.89 5.31 -12.25
CA MET A 68 -6.58 4.73 -11.95
C MET A 68 -6.39 3.42 -12.70
N LEU A 69 -7.39 2.55 -12.68
CA LEU A 69 -7.38 1.28 -13.41
C LEU A 69 -7.21 1.47 -14.92
N ALA A 70 -7.86 2.48 -15.49
CA ALA A 70 -7.67 2.84 -16.91
C ALA A 70 -6.21 3.25 -17.24
N VAL A 71 -5.42 3.67 -16.25
CA VAL A 71 -3.98 3.93 -16.40
C VAL A 71 -3.18 2.63 -16.22
N ALA A 72 -3.60 1.75 -15.29
CA ALA A 72 -2.97 0.46 -15.07
C ALA A 72 -2.97 -0.42 -16.33
N GLU A 73 -4.05 -0.38 -17.10
CA GLU A 73 -4.21 -1.14 -18.35
C GLU A 73 -3.40 -0.60 -19.53
N LYS A 74 -2.80 0.59 -19.41
CA LYS A 74 -2.03 1.23 -20.50
C LYS A 74 -0.55 0.88 -20.43
N GLY A 75 0.07 0.88 -21.62
CA GLY A 75 1.52 0.69 -21.79
C GLY A 75 1.91 -0.74 -22.15
N LYS A 76 3.24 -0.97 -22.23
CA LYS A 76 3.80 -2.27 -22.60
C LYS A 76 3.64 -3.34 -21.51
N GLU A 77 3.67 -2.91 -20.26
CA GLU A 77 3.57 -3.79 -19.09
C GLU A 77 2.14 -3.76 -18.53
N LYS A 78 1.16 -4.18 -19.34
CA LYS A 78 -0.23 -4.31 -18.87
C LYS A 78 -0.29 -5.28 -17.69
N VAL A 79 -1.00 -4.88 -16.63
CA VAL A 79 -1.23 -5.69 -15.44
C VAL A 79 -2.73 -5.94 -15.26
N SER A 80 -3.08 -7.06 -14.65
CA SER A 80 -4.47 -7.41 -14.35
C SER A 80 -4.90 -6.64 -13.10
N CYS A 81 -5.74 -5.62 -13.30
CA CYS A 81 -6.29 -4.84 -12.19
C CYS A 81 -7.81 -4.78 -12.33
N PHE A 82 -8.52 -4.93 -11.21
CA PHE A 82 -9.97 -5.05 -11.18
C PHE A 82 -10.60 -3.96 -10.32
N LEU A 83 -11.80 -3.51 -10.74
CA LEU A 83 -12.62 -2.59 -9.97
C LEU A 83 -13.27 -3.36 -8.82
N GLU A 84 -12.75 -3.19 -7.61
CA GLU A 84 -13.19 -3.96 -6.45
C GLU A 84 -12.99 -3.21 -5.14
N ASP A 85 -13.89 -3.44 -4.18
CA ASP A 85 -13.82 -2.87 -2.84
C ASP A 85 -12.90 -3.71 -1.94
N ALA A 86 -11.81 -3.12 -1.50
CA ALA A 86 -10.85 -3.75 -0.61
C ALA A 86 -11.41 -4.11 0.79
N THR A 87 -12.58 -3.60 1.16
CA THR A 87 -13.27 -3.96 2.42
C THR A 87 -14.13 -5.19 2.31
N GLN A 88 -14.32 -5.74 1.10
CA GLN A 88 -15.09 -6.96 0.83
C GLN A 88 -14.65 -7.57 -0.51
N MET A 89 -13.52 -8.28 -0.50
CA MET A 89 -12.93 -8.83 -1.71
C MET A 89 -13.62 -10.14 -2.14
N HIS A 90 -13.80 -10.33 -3.47
CA HIS A 90 -14.41 -11.54 -4.04
C HIS A 90 -13.47 -12.77 -3.99
N TYR A 91 -12.23 -12.61 -3.60
CA TYR A 91 -11.27 -13.70 -3.52
C TYR A 91 -11.60 -14.68 -2.40
N SER A 92 -11.31 -15.96 -2.66
CA SER A 92 -11.39 -17.00 -1.62
C SER A 92 -10.34 -16.75 -0.52
N ASP A 93 -10.60 -17.31 0.66
CA ASP A 93 -9.64 -17.31 1.76
C ASP A 93 -8.34 -17.98 1.35
N ALA A 94 -7.24 -17.49 1.89
CA ALA A 94 -5.91 -18.09 1.75
C ALA A 94 -5.44 -18.28 0.29
N LYS A 95 -5.79 -17.34 -0.62
CA LYS A 95 -5.46 -17.44 -2.06
C LYS A 95 -4.04 -17.00 -2.40
N PHE A 96 -3.49 -16.00 -1.71
CA PHE A 96 -2.26 -15.31 -2.13
C PHE A 96 -1.10 -15.56 -1.18
N ASP A 97 0.09 -15.81 -1.75
CA ASP A 97 1.34 -15.92 -0.98
C ASP A 97 1.80 -14.55 -0.45
N LEU A 98 1.52 -13.49 -1.21
CA LEU A 98 1.79 -12.11 -0.82
C LEU A 98 0.57 -11.24 -1.11
N VAL A 99 0.10 -10.54 -0.09
CA VAL A 99 -0.86 -9.45 -0.22
C VAL A 99 -0.17 -8.16 0.16
N MET A 100 -0.16 -7.17 -0.72
CA MET A 100 0.51 -5.90 -0.45
C MET A 100 -0.43 -4.71 -0.62
N THR A 101 -0.09 -3.60 0.02
CA THR A 101 -0.72 -2.29 -0.17
C THR A 101 0.31 -1.19 0.01
N ALA A 102 0.15 -0.07 -0.70
CA ALA A 102 1.09 1.04 -0.63
C ALA A 102 0.36 2.39 -0.60
N PHE A 103 0.63 3.17 0.45
CA PHE A 103 0.10 4.53 0.63
C PHE A 103 -1.42 4.63 0.58
N ALA A 104 -2.13 3.61 1.12
CA ALA A 104 -3.58 3.54 1.06
C ALA A 104 -4.27 3.59 2.43
N LEU A 105 -3.66 3.07 3.49
CA LEU A 105 -4.33 2.92 4.78
C LEU A 105 -4.49 4.26 5.52
N HIS A 106 -3.49 5.14 5.46
CA HIS A 106 -3.49 6.44 6.12
C HIS A 106 -4.56 7.39 5.58
N GLU A 107 -5.02 7.20 4.34
CA GLU A 107 -6.04 8.05 3.70
C GLU A 107 -7.47 7.60 4.01
N LYS A 108 -7.67 6.45 4.62
CA LYS A 108 -8.97 5.92 4.98
C LYS A 108 -9.37 6.29 6.41
N ASN A 109 -10.67 6.35 6.68
CA ASN A 109 -11.08 6.36 8.07
C ASN A 109 -10.68 5.04 8.75
N HIS A 110 -10.54 5.07 10.06
CA HIS A 110 -9.97 3.95 10.83
C HIS A 110 -10.75 2.63 10.63
N ALA A 111 -12.08 2.67 10.66
CA ALA A 111 -12.91 1.48 10.48
C ALA A 111 -12.74 0.87 9.08
N THR A 112 -12.64 1.70 8.05
CA THR A 112 -12.35 1.24 6.68
C THR A 112 -10.96 0.63 6.57
N ALA A 113 -9.93 1.28 7.16
CA ALA A 113 -8.57 0.74 7.17
C ALA A 113 -8.49 -0.61 7.90
N GLN A 114 -9.21 -0.78 9.02
CA GLN A 114 -9.30 -2.06 9.74
C GLN A 114 -9.91 -3.16 8.86
N LYS A 115 -11.05 -2.89 8.21
CA LYS A 115 -11.69 -3.85 7.31
C LYS A 115 -10.78 -4.26 6.14
N ILE A 116 -10.02 -3.31 5.57
CA ILE A 116 -9.03 -3.62 4.52
C ILE A 116 -7.98 -4.58 5.06
N VAL A 117 -7.44 -4.34 6.26
CA VAL A 117 -6.44 -5.23 6.88
C VAL A 117 -7.03 -6.61 7.19
N GLU A 118 -8.28 -6.68 7.66
CA GLU A 118 -9.00 -7.95 7.90
C GLU A 118 -9.16 -8.76 6.60
N GLU A 119 -9.54 -8.10 5.51
CA GLU A 119 -9.66 -8.75 4.20
C GLU A 119 -8.30 -9.16 3.64
N MET A 120 -7.26 -8.32 3.78
CA MET A 120 -5.89 -8.71 3.43
C MET A 120 -5.47 -9.98 4.19
N LEU A 121 -5.76 -10.05 5.49
CA LEU A 121 -5.50 -11.25 6.31
C LEU A 121 -6.28 -12.47 5.81
N ARG A 122 -7.56 -12.29 5.47
CA ARG A 122 -8.41 -13.40 5.01
C ARG A 122 -7.88 -14.01 3.72
N VAL A 123 -7.51 -13.18 2.74
CA VAL A 123 -7.06 -13.67 1.42
C VAL A 123 -5.60 -14.09 1.38
N THR A 124 -4.81 -13.78 2.43
CA THR A 124 -3.41 -14.24 2.56
C THR A 124 -3.38 -15.71 2.99
N ALA A 125 -2.58 -16.53 2.29
CA ALA A 125 -2.38 -17.94 2.59
C ALA A 125 -1.78 -18.14 4.00
N GLU A 126 -1.99 -19.33 4.57
CA GLU A 126 -1.31 -19.70 5.81
C GLU A 126 0.21 -19.74 5.58
N GLY A 127 0.97 -19.06 6.43
CA GLY A 127 2.41 -18.85 6.24
C GLY A 127 2.77 -17.87 5.13
N GLY A 128 1.76 -17.27 4.46
CA GLY A 128 1.94 -16.18 3.51
C GLY A 128 2.24 -14.85 4.21
N ASP A 129 2.59 -13.86 3.42
CA ASP A 129 3.06 -12.58 3.92
C ASP A 129 2.16 -11.41 3.50
N ILE A 130 2.07 -10.40 4.35
CA ILE A 130 1.47 -9.09 4.06
C ILE A 130 2.57 -8.05 4.01
N LEU A 131 2.64 -7.27 2.93
CA LEU A 131 3.59 -6.17 2.78
C LEU A 131 2.85 -4.84 2.77
N ILE A 132 3.17 -3.98 3.71
CA ILE A 132 2.56 -2.65 3.83
C ILE A 132 3.63 -1.59 3.62
N VAL A 133 3.34 -0.64 2.73
CA VAL A 133 4.11 0.59 2.60
C VAL A 133 3.21 1.73 3.02
N ASP A 134 3.56 2.42 4.12
CA ASP A 134 2.75 3.55 4.58
C ASP A 134 3.56 4.50 5.48
N TYR A 135 2.95 5.58 5.94
CA TYR A 135 3.56 6.49 6.88
C TYR A 135 3.64 5.87 8.29
N GLU A 136 4.80 6.00 8.89
CA GLU A 136 5.03 5.66 10.29
C GLU A 136 5.85 6.78 10.93
N LEU A 137 5.18 7.75 11.56
CA LEU A 137 5.83 8.88 12.18
C LEU A 137 6.17 8.56 13.63
N SER A 138 7.42 8.72 14.00
CA SER A 138 7.95 8.48 15.35
C SER A 138 8.85 9.65 15.82
N GLU A 139 9.43 9.53 16.99
CA GLU A 139 10.44 10.48 17.47
C GLU A 139 11.70 10.48 16.56
N LYS A 140 12.00 9.36 15.91
CA LYS A 140 13.12 9.22 14.98
C LYS A 140 12.88 9.90 13.64
N THR A 141 11.62 10.22 13.31
CA THR A 141 11.29 10.92 12.07
C THR A 141 11.73 12.37 12.16
N SER A 142 12.57 12.82 11.20
CA SER A 142 13.06 14.19 11.23
C SER A 142 11.91 15.21 11.09
N LEU A 143 12.09 16.38 11.66
CA LEU A 143 11.09 17.46 11.59
C LEU A 143 10.79 17.86 10.13
N LEU A 144 11.81 17.94 9.28
CA LEU A 144 11.66 18.23 7.86
C LEU A 144 10.80 17.19 7.14
N SER A 145 11.01 15.90 7.43
CA SER A 145 10.18 14.84 6.86
C SER A 145 8.74 14.91 7.34
N LYS A 146 8.52 15.16 8.64
CA LYS A 146 7.17 15.38 9.19
C LYS A 146 6.47 16.53 8.47
N MET A 147 7.13 17.69 8.36
CA MET A 147 6.57 18.85 7.68
C MET A 147 6.25 18.56 6.20
N ALA A 148 7.15 17.90 5.49
CA ALA A 148 6.95 17.53 4.09
C ALA A 148 5.74 16.59 3.93
N ILE A 149 5.63 15.55 4.76
CA ILE A 149 4.50 14.60 4.75
C ILE A 149 3.18 15.34 5.04
N TYR A 150 3.12 16.15 6.09
CA TYR A 150 1.91 16.93 6.41
C TYR A 150 1.52 17.88 5.28
N PHE A 151 2.49 18.50 4.61
CA PHE A 151 2.24 19.38 3.47
C PHE A 151 1.72 18.59 2.25
N ILE A 152 2.32 17.44 1.97
CA ILE A 152 1.89 16.53 0.91
C ILE A 152 0.44 16.10 1.11
N GLU A 153 0.12 15.63 2.32
CA GLU A 153 -1.22 15.19 2.66
C GLU A 153 -2.27 16.32 2.66
N TRP A 154 -1.85 17.54 3.02
CA TRP A 154 -2.70 18.71 2.92
C TRP A 154 -3.05 19.06 1.46
N LEU A 155 -2.09 18.92 0.53
CA LEU A 155 -2.32 19.13 -0.90
C LEU A 155 -3.24 18.05 -1.50
N ALA A 156 -3.29 16.85 -0.93
CA ALA A 156 -4.14 15.75 -1.39
C ALA A 156 -5.64 16.00 -1.16
N GLY A 157 -6.00 17.00 -0.33
CA GLY A 157 -7.38 17.43 -0.13
C GLY A 157 -7.87 17.30 1.31
N LYS A 158 -8.97 18.00 1.61
CA LYS A 158 -9.47 18.16 3.00
C LYS A 158 -9.83 16.84 3.68
N GLU A 159 -10.48 15.94 2.96
CA GLU A 159 -10.92 14.66 3.51
C GLU A 159 -9.71 13.73 3.75
N HIS A 160 -8.82 13.65 2.78
CA HIS A 160 -7.57 12.92 2.84
C HIS A 160 -6.73 13.37 4.03
N TYR A 161 -6.47 14.66 4.16
CA TYR A 161 -5.74 15.25 5.27
C TYR A 161 -6.37 14.98 6.64
N ARG A 162 -7.71 15.04 6.73
CA ARG A 162 -8.44 14.71 7.97
C ARG A 162 -8.20 13.24 8.38
N ASN A 163 -8.30 12.32 7.43
CA ASN A 163 -8.10 10.90 7.68
C ASN A 163 -6.64 10.61 8.07
N PHE A 164 -5.68 11.18 7.35
CA PHE A 164 -4.26 11.11 7.70
C PHE A 164 -3.98 11.59 9.11
N LYS A 165 -4.50 12.76 9.50
CA LYS A 165 -4.33 13.27 10.88
C LYS A 165 -4.95 12.34 11.91
N SER A 166 -6.11 11.77 11.62
CA SER A 166 -6.77 10.80 12.49
C SER A 166 -5.94 9.53 12.63
N TYR A 167 -5.39 9.03 11.51
CA TYR A 167 -4.49 7.89 11.47
C TYR A 167 -3.25 8.11 12.37
N ILE A 168 -2.53 9.21 12.19
CA ILE A 168 -1.36 9.54 13.03
C ILE A 168 -1.74 9.70 14.51
N LYS A 169 -2.84 10.41 14.81
CA LYS A 169 -3.31 10.64 16.20
C LYS A 169 -3.67 9.35 16.92
N LYS A 170 -4.17 8.36 16.21
CA LYS A 170 -4.53 7.04 16.77
C LYS A 170 -3.34 6.09 16.92
N GLY A 171 -2.13 6.48 16.53
CA GLY A 171 -0.94 5.64 16.63
C GLY A 171 -0.46 5.02 15.33
N GLY A 172 -1.12 5.35 14.21
CA GLY A 172 -0.70 4.96 12.87
C GLY A 172 -0.76 3.46 12.59
N LEU A 173 0.21 2.97 11.83
CA LEU A 173 0.29 1.56 11.43
C LEU A 173 0.44 0.58 12.63
N PRO A 174 1.26 0.86 13.66
CA PRO A 174 1.34 -0.01 14.83
C PRO A 174 -0.01 -0.26 15.51
N GLU A 175 -0.81 0.78 15.71
CA GLU A 175 -2.14 0.65 16.29
C GLU A 175 -3.09 -0.14 15.40
N LEU A 176 -3.09 0.16 14.10
CA LEU A 176 -3.94 -0.53 13.13
C LEU A 176 -3.67 -2.05 13.08
N LEU A 177 -2.44 -2.47 13.35
CA LEU A 177 -2.01 -3.86 13.32
C LEU A 177 -2.02 -4.55 14.70
N SER A 178 -2.26 -3.81 15.78
CA SER A 178 -2.09 -4.29 17.17
C SER A 178 -2.93 -5.52 17.51
N ALA A 179 -4.13 -5.65 16.91
CA ALA A 179 -5.06 -6.76 17.14
C ALA A 179 -4.94 -7.88 16.08
N THR A 180 -3.94 -7.83 15.21
CA THR A 180 -3.78 -8.82 14.13
C THR A 180 -2.81 -9.95 14.54
N PRO A 181 -2.99 -11.19 14.03
CA PRO A 181 -2.07 -12.30 14.25
C PRO A 181 -0.87 -12.23 13.28
N LEU A 182 -0.33 -11.05 13.10
CA LEU A 182 0.79 -10.81 12.19
C LEU A 182 2.10 -10.67 12.96
N LYS A 183 3.13 -11.33 12.47
CA LYS A 183 4.48 -11.24 13.01
C LYS A 183 5.40 -10.47 12.06
N GLU A 184 6.11 -9.49 12.58
CA GLU A 184 7.09 -8.75 11.80
C GLU A 184 8.24 -9.64 11.33
N VAL A 185 8.50 -9.62 10.02
CA VAL A 185 9.58 -10.35 9.35
C VAL A 185 10.71 -9.39 8.97
N GLU A 186 10.35 -8.27 8.33
CA GLU A 186 11.32 -7.26 7.91
C GLU A 186 10.71 -5.87 7.99
N ARG A 187 11.53 -4.88 8.37
CA ARG A 187 11.16 -3.46 8.43
C ARG A 187 12.27 -2.61 7.82
N TYR A 188 11.87 -1.70 6.94
CA TYR A 188 12.78 -0.75 6.31
C TYR A 188 12.18 0.65 6.32
N TYR A 189 12.99 1.65 6.63
CA TYR A 189 12.57 3.04 6.67
C TYR A 189 13.09 3.83 5.48
N PHE A 190 12.26 4.75 5.02
CA PHE A 190 12.55 5.74 3.98
C PHE A 190 12.14 7.14 4.44
N GLY A 191 12.56 8.18 3.67
CA GLY A 191 12.17 9.54 3.98
C GLY A 191 12.54 9.94 5.41
N GLN A 192 13.78 9.64 5.84
CA GLN A 192 14.25 9.95 7.20
C GLN A 192 13.29 9.42 8.29
N HIS A 193 12.94 8.15 8.22
CA HIS A 193 12.01 7.45 9.11
C HIS A 193 10.55 7.95 9.07
N GLY A 194 10.09 8.54 7.94
CA GLY A 194 8.70 8.94 7.78
C GLY A 194 7.83 7.92 7.06
N ILE A 195 8.46 6.99 6.31
CA ILE A 195 7.79 5.95 5.53
C ILE A 195 8.39 4.61 5.91
N VAL A 196 7.54 3.60 6.09
CA VAL A 196 7.95 2.22 6.37
C VAL A 196 7.58 1.30 5.19
N VAL A 197 8.47 0.35 4.90
CA VAL A 197 8.17 -0.88 4.16
C VAL A 197 8.21 -2.00 5.18
N LEU A 198 7.07 -2.56 5.50
CA LEU A 198 6.87 -3.53 6.57
C LEU A 198 6.40 -4.86 5.97
N LEU A 199 7.19 -5.91 6.16
CA LEU A 199 6.82 -7.29 5.81
C LEU A 199 6.37 -8.02 7.07
N LEU A 200 5.19 -8.58 7.01
CA LEU A 200 4.53 -9.26 8.12
C LEU A 200 4.14 -10.67 7.67
N ARG A 201 4.36 -11.67 8.51
CA ARG A 201 3.92 -13.04 8.27
C ARG A 201 2.64 -13.34 8.98
N LYS A 202 1.69 -13.95 8.27
CA LYS A 202 0.50 -14.53 8.86
C LYS A 202 0.91 -15.82 9.58
N GLU A 203 0.81 -15.84 10.92
CA GLU A 203 1.05 -17.06 11.68
C GLU A 203 -0.12 -18.04 11.42
N GLY A 204 0.22 -19.28 11.11
CA GLY A 204 -0.77 -20.35 10.99
C GLY A 204 -1.49 -20.58 12.34
N ARG A 205 -2.76 -20.89 12.25
CA ARG A 205 -3.54 -21.35 13.41
C ARG A 205 -3.14 -22.75 13.82
#